data_71ba7cb25901a84c9690e4e154785b53
#
_entry.id   71ba7cb25901a84c9690e4e154785b53
#
_cell.length_a   1.000
_cell.length_b   1.000
_cell.length_c   1.000
_cell.angle_alpha   90.00
_cell.angle_beta   90.00
_cell.angle_gamma   90.00
#
_symmetry.space_group_name_H-M   'P 1'
#
loop_
_entity.id
_entity.type
_entity.pdbx_description
1 polymer ?
#
loop_
_entity_poly.entity_id
_entity_poly.type
_entity_poly.pdbx_seq_one_letter_code
_entity_poly.pdbx_strand_id
1 'polypeptide(L)'
;MVRKAVIPVAGLGTRVLPASKAIPKEMLPVVDKPAIQLVIEEAVQAGIKDIILVTRSGKEAIENHFDKHYEIEAELARKGKTAILESVQNILPDDVTLMAIRQPEAKGLGHAVLCASAAVGNEPFAVLLPDVLVDCEDGEVHDLSQMIENFTQESATQVMVERVADEDISKYGIADCS
;
A
#
# COMPACT_ATOMS: atom_id res chain seq x y z
N MET A 1 13.18 -14.37 -4.43
CA MET A 1 11.80 -13.94 -4.75
C MET A 1 11.41 -12.86 -3.76
N VAL A 2 10.88 -11.72 -4.20
CA VAL A 2 10.39 -10.64 -3.34
C VAL A 2 9.02 -11.04 -2.81
N ARG A 3 8.87 -11.20 -1.49
CA ARG A 3 7.62 -11.60 -0.83
C ARG A 3 7.04 -10.56 0.09
N LYS A 4 7.84 -9.56 0.46
CA LYS A 4 7.52 -8.55 1.46
C LYS A 4 7.32 -7.19 0.81
N ALA A 5 6.32 -6.45 1.28
CA ALA A 5 6.14 -5.05 0.93
C ALA A 5 6.06 -4.20 2.19
N VAL A 6 6.74 -3.06 2.18
CA VAL A 6 6.67 -2.03 3.21
C VAL A 6 5.85 -0.87 2.65
N ILE A 7 4.77 -0.51 3.34
CA ILE A 7 3.88 0.58 2.94
C ILE A 7 3.85 1.64 4.03
N PRO A 8 4.54 2.78 3.86
CA PRO A 8 4.55 3.87 4.82
C PRO A 8 3.23 4.64 4.85
N VAL A 9 2.43 4.47 5.91
CA VAL A 9 1.13 5.16 6.08
C VAL A 9 1.13 6.16 7.25
N ALA A 10 2.31 6.46 7.84
CA ALA A 10 2.43 7.37 8.98
C ALA A 10 2.35 8.87 8.63
N GLY A 11 2.17 9.24 7.36
CA GLY A 11 2.10 10.61 6.90
C GLY A 11 0.90 11.39 7.43
N LEU A 12 1.06 12.72 7.61
CA LEU A 12 0.00 13.60 8.14
C LEU A 12 -1.11 13.92 7.13
N GLY A 13 -0.87 13.72 5.84
CA GLY A 13 -1.87 13.98 4.80
C GLY A 13 -2.20 15.46 4.57
N THR A 14 -1.28 16.37 4.88
CA THR A 14 -1.54 17.83 4.82
C THR A 14 -1.86 18.34 3.41
N ARG A 15 -1.39 17.66 2.36
CA ARG A 15 -1.64 18.04 0.96
C ARG A 15 -3.10 17.85 0.53
N VAL A 16 -3.85 17.00 1.23
CA VAL A 16 -5.24 16.65 0.91
C VAL A 16 -6.24 17.16 1.96
N LEU A 17 -5.83 18.16 2.75
CA LEU A 17 -6.75 18.89 3.62
C LEU A 17 -7.77 19.68 2.79
N PRO A 18 -9.04 19.82 3.26
CA PRO A 18 -9.55 19.36 4.59
C PRO A 18 -9.99 17.88 4.63
N ALA A 19 -9.98 17.14 3.53
CA ALA A 19 -10.51 15.76 3.46
C ALA A 19 -9.82 14.82 4.47
N SER A 20 -8.50 14.95 4.66
CA SER A 20 -7.73 14.13 5.59
C SER A 20 -7.73 14.62 7.04
N LYS A 21 -8.60 15.61 7.38
CA LYS A 21 -8.67 16.15 8.76
C LYS A 21 -9.13 15.11 9.79
N ALA A 22 -10.12 14.31 9.42
CA ALA A 22 -10.77 13.35 10.31
C ALA A 22 -10.46 11.88 9.98
N ILE A 23 -9.99 11.61 8.77
CA ILE A 23 -9.65 10.26 8.30
C ILE A 23 -8.25 10.24 7.69
N PRO A 24 -7.52 9.12 7.78
CA PRO A 24 -6.25 8.97 7.05
C PRO A 24 -6.44 9.23 5.55
N LYS A 25 -5.47 9.92 4.92
CA LYS A 25 -5.53 10.17 3.47
C LYS A 25 -5.59 8.87 2.66
N GLU A 26 -5.00 7.82 3.19
CA GLU A 26 -4.96 6.48 2.61
C GLU A 26 -6.34 5.79 2.60
N MET A 27 -7.27 6.29 3.42
CA MET A 27 -8.67 5.85 3.48
C MET A 27 -9.62 6.67 2.60
N LEU A 28 -9.11 7.65 1.87
CA LEU A 28 -9.91 8.38 0.89
C LEU A 28 -10.35 7.42 -0.22
N PRO A 29 -11.66 7.40 -0.57
CA PRO A 29 -12.17 6.45 -1.54
C PRO A 29 -11.76 6.83 -2.97
N VAL A 30 -11.40 5.84 -3.73
CA VAL A 30 -11.30 5.87 -5.20
C VAL A 30 -12.45 5.03 -5.70
N VAL A 31 -13.52 5.67 -6.15
CA VAL A 31 -14.82 5.05 -6.46
C VAL A 31 -15.45 4.40 -5.21
N ASP A 32 -15.23 3.12 -4.96
CA ASP A 32 -15.83 2.34 -3.88
C ASP A 32 -14.80 1.67 -2.94
N LYS A 33 -13.50 1.83 -3.22
CA LYS A 33 -12.41 1.26 -2.42
C LYS A 33 -11.52 2.37 -1.84
N PRO A 34 -11.00 2.23 -0.61
CA PRO A 34 -9.96 3.12 -0.13
C PRO A 34 -8.68 3.00 -0.97
N ALA A 35 -7.95 4.10 -1.15
CA ALA A 35 -6.70 4.11 -1.93
C ALA A 35 -5.69 3.04 -1.45
N ILE A 36 -5.57 2.84 -0.13
CA ILE A 36 -4.68 1.82 0.44
C ILE A 36 -5.05 0.39 0.02
N GLN A 37 -6.35 0.10 -0.19
CA GLN A 37 -6.78 -1.21 -0.65
C GLN A 37 -6.27 -1.48 -2.07
N LEU A 38 -6.33 -0.50 -2.96
CA LEU A 38 -5.83 -0.64 -4.33
C LEU A 38 -4.32 -0.93 -4.35
N VAL A 39 -3.54 -0.22 -3.54
CA VAL A 39 -2.08 -0.45 -3.42
C VAL A 39 -1.77 -1.84 -2.86
N ILE A 40 -2.57 -2.33 -1.92
CA ILE A 40 -2.39 -3.69 -1.38
C ILE A 40 -2.82 -4.74 -2.40
N GLU A 41 -3.92 -4.53 -3.13
CA GLU A 41 -4.35 -5.41 -4.23
C GLU A 41 -3.26 -5.54 -5.30
N GLU A 42 -2.62 -4.44 -5.71
CA GLU A 42 -1.46 -4.45 -6.62
C GLU A 42 -0.30 -5.29 -6.05
N ALA A 43 0.07 -5.07 -4.79
CA ALA A 43 1.11 -5.85 -4.14
C ALA A 43 0.80 -7.35 -4.12
N VAL A 44 -0.44 -7.73 -3.80
CA VAL A 44 -0.90 -9.12 -3.78
C VAL A 44 -0.87 -9.74 -5.18
N GLN A 45 -1.30 -9.02 -6.19
CA GLN A 45 -1.25 -9.45 -7.60
C GLN A 45 0.19 -9.67 -8.07
N ALA A 46 1.14 -8.87 -7.59
CA ALA A 46 2.56 -9.04 -7.85
C ALA A 46 3.22 -10.19 -7.06
N GLY A 47 2.44 -10.93 -6.26
CA GLY A 47 2.92 -12.10 -5.51
C GLY A 47 3.45 -11.81 -4.12
N ILE A 48 3.28 -10.60 -3.60
CA ILE A 48 3.61 -10.25 -2.21
C ILE A 48 2.66 -11.00 -1.25
N LYS A 49 3.22 -11.52 -0.15
CA LYS A 49 2.49 -12.27 0.87
C LYS A 49 2.57 -11.64 2.26
N ASP A 50 3.57 -10.82 2.50
CA ASP A 50 3.77 -10.17 3.79
C ASP A 50 3.72 -8.65 3.59
N ILE A 51 2.62 -8.03 4.01
CA ILE A 51 2.40 -6.57 3.95
C ILE A 51 2.77 -5.94 5.29
N ILE A 52 3.66 -4.97 5.27
CA ILE A 52 4.14 -4.27 6.46
C ILE A 52 3.71 -2.81 6.38
N LEU A 53 2.65 -2.47 7.10
CA LEU A 53 2.22 -1.08 7.24
C LEU A 53 3.10 -0.38 8.28
N VAL A 54 3.74 0.72 7.90
CA VAL A 54 4.43 1.58 8.85
C VAL A 54 3.52 2.73 9.24
N THR A 55 2.88 2.60 10.39
CA THR A 55 1.76 3.41 10.88
C THR A 55 2.13 4.32 12.05
N ARG A 56 1.18 5.09 12.55
CA ARG A 56 1.27 5.92 13.75
C ARG A 56 -0.09 6.02 14.44
N SER A 57 -0.14 6.70 15.60
CA SER A 57 -1.42 7.03 16.26
C SER A 57 -2.34 7.83 15.35
N GLY A 58 -3.62 7.52 15.37
CA GLY A 58 -4.66 8.16 14.56
C GLY A 58 -4.78 7.58 13.14
N LYS A 59 -4.21 6.39 12.91
CA LYS A 59 -4.28 5.67 11.63
C LYS A 59 -5.01 4.32 11.74
N GLU A 60 -5.64 4.04 12.88
CA GLU A 60 -6.28 2.77 13.20
C GLU A 60 -7.37 2.38 12.19
N ALA A 61 -7.96 3.36 11.50
CA ALA A 61 -8.94 3.09 10.44
C ALA A 61 -8.35 2.29 9.26
N ILE A 62 -7.03 2.38 9.02
CA ILE A 62 -6.35 1.61 7.97
C ILE A 62 -6.29 0.13 8.37
N GLU A 63 -5.87 -0.13 9.60
CA GLU A 63 -5.76 -1.50 10.13
C GLU A 63 -7.14 -2.15 10.23
N ASN A 64 -8.11 -1.42 10.80
CA ASN A 64 -9.50 -1.87 10.95
C ASN A 64 -10.18 -2.20 9.60
N HIS A 65 -9.75 -1.59 8.50
CA HIS A 65 -10.31 -1.87 7.18
C HIS A 65 -10.01 -3.28 6.71
N PHE A 66 -8.88 -3.85 7.13
CA PHE A 66 -8.45 -5.20 6.75
C PHE A 66 -8.81 -6.26 7.81
N ASP A 67 -9.30 -5.83 8.96
CA ASP A 67 -9.76 -6.73 10.01
C ASP A 67 -11.20 -7.21 9.75
N LYS A 68 -11.56 -8.37 10.33
CA LYS A 68 -12.93 -8.88 10.29
C LYS A 68 -13.88 -7.99 11.07
N HIS A 69 -15.00 -7.63 10.46
CA HIS A 69 -16.06 -6.85 11.10
C HIS A 69 -17.30 -7.71 11.34
N TYR A 70 -17.32 -8.43 12.45
CA TYR A 70 -18.35 -9.42 12.79
C TYR A 70 -19.79 -8.90 12.69
N GLU A 71 -20.07 -7.67 13.14
CA GLU A 71 -21.42 -7.10 13.11
C GLU A 71 -21.89 -6.86 11.67
N ILE A 72 -21.04 -6.29 10.82
CA ILE A 72 -21.35 -6.04 9.40
C ILE A 72 -21.57 -7.37 8.68
N GLU A 73 -20.65 -8.32 8.84
CA GLU A 73 -20.71 -9.61 8.19
C GLU A 73 -21.97 -10.41 8.61
N ALA A 74 -22.27 -10.44 9.91
CA ALA A 74 -23.48 -11.09 10.42
C ALA A 74 -24.77 -10.45 9.89
N GLU A 75 -24.81 -9.12 9.79
CA GLU A 75 -25.96 -8.41 9.26
C GLU A 75 -26.15 -8.64 7.75
N LEU A 76 -25.04 -8.65 6.98
CA LEU A 76 -25.09 -8.97 5.55
C LEU A 76 -25.56 -10.39 5.30
N ALA A 77 -25.05 -11.37 6.08
CA ALA A 77 -25.48 -12.76 6.02
C ALA A 77 -26.98 -12.90 6.35
N ARG A 78 -27.44 -12.25 7.43
CA ARG A 78 -28.84 -12.23 7.83
C ARG A 78 -29.77 -11.66 6.77
N LYS A 79 -29.29 -10.66 6.00
CA LYS A 79 -30.04 -10.02 4.89
C LYS A 79 -29.90 -10.74 3.56
N GLY A 80 -29.13 -11.81 3.48
CA GLY A 80 -28.87 -12.54 2.25
C GLY A 80 -28.08 -11.75 1.20
N LYS A 81 -27.30 -10.74 1.61
CA LYS A 81 -26.48 -9.90 0.72
C LYS A 81 -25.12 -10.57 0.45
N THR A 82 -25.15 -11.74 -0.19
CA THR A 82 -23.96 -12.59 -0.38
C THR A 82 -22.83 -11.92 -1.14
N ALA A 83 -23.11 -11.23 -2.24
CA ALA A 83 -22.07 -10.57 -3.04
C ALA A 83 -21.32 -9.46 -2.27
N ILE A 84 -22.05 -8.67 -1.45
CA ILE A 84 -21.42 -7.65 -0.61
C ILE A 84 -20.64 -8.31 0.54
N LEU A 85 -21.19 -9.39 1.12
CA LEU A 85 -20.52 -10.14 2.18
C LEU A 85 -19.18 -10.70 1.68
N GLU A 86 -19.18 -11.33 0.51
CA GLU A 86 -17.98 -11.87 -0.12
C GLU A 86 -16.96 -10.76 -0.41
N SER A 87 -17.38 -9.57 -0.89
CA SER A 87 -16.48 -8.46 -1.15
C SER A 87 -15.83 -7.90 0.12
N VAL A 88 -16.54 -7.95 1.26
CA VAL A 88 -15.98 -7.52 2.56
C VAL A 88 -15.04 -8.57 3.14
N GLN A 89 -15.39 -9.85 3.01
CA GLN A 89 -14.58 -10.94 3.56
C GLN A 89 -13.28 -11.20 2.80
N ASN A 90 -13.27 -10.87 1.50
CA ASN A 90 -12.14 -11.13 0.60
C ASN A 90 -11.28 -9.89 0.32
N ILE A 91 -11.34 -8.85 1.16
CA ILE A 91 -10.48 -7.67 1.02
C ILE A 91 -9.00 -8.06 1.07
N LEU A 92 -8.66 -9.00 1.94
CA LEU A 92 -7.31 -9.55 2.03
C LEU A 92 -7.37 -11.08 1.88
N PRO A 93 -6.60 -11.68 0.95
CA PRO A 93 -6.55 -13.14 0.81
C PRO A 93 -6.03 -13.84 2.07
N ASP A 94 -6.52 -15.05 2.35
CA ASP A 94 -6.16 -15.83 3.55
C ASP A 94 -4.66 -16.16 3.66
N ASP A 95 -3.95 -16.17 2.54
CA ASP A 95 -2.51 -16.46 2.46
C ASP A 95 -1.62 -15.21 2.51
N VAL A 96 -2.20 -14.04 2.76
CA VAL A 96 -1.52 -12.76 2.92
C VAL A 96 -1.55 -12.33 4.38
N THR A 97 -0.38 -11.99 4.92
CA THR A 97 -0.23 -11.48 6.28
C THR A 97 -0.08 -9.95 6.26
N LEU A 98 -0.87 -9.26 7.06
CA LEU A 98 -0.74 -7.83 7.27
C LEU A 98 -0.18 -7.58 8.68
N MET A 99 0.91 -6.80 8.75
CA MET A 99 1.57 -6.41 9.99
C MET A 99 1.58 -4.89 10.13
N ALA A 100 1.31 -4.38 11.31
CA ALA A 100 1.39 -2.94 11.62
C ALA A 100 2.58 -2.66 12.52
N ILE A 101 3.48 -1.76 12.07
CA ILE A 101 4.66 -1.33 12.82
C ILE A 101 4.59 0.18 13.01
N ARG A 102 4.96 0.64 14.20
CA ARG A 102 4.86 2.06 14.50
C ARG A 102 6.11 2.83 14.12
N GLN A 103 5.89 3.96 13.43
CA GLN A 103 6.87 5.04 13.33
C GLN A 103 6.61 6.04 14.47
N PRO A 104 7.41 6.05 15.54
CA PRO A 104 7.13 6.88 16.71
C PRO A 104 7.35 8.37 16.45
N GLU A 105 8.23 8.72 15.51
CA GLU A 105 8.58 10.09 15.15
C GLU A 105 8.56 10.28 13.62
N ALA A 106 8.04 11.40 13.16
CA ALA A 106 7.96 11.72 11.73
C ALA A 106 9.33 12.22 11.17
N LYS A 107 10.25 11.29 10.93
CA LYS A 107 11.61 11.57 10.40
C LYS A 107 11.76 11.27 8.89
N GLY A 108 10.66 11.29 8.16
CA GLY A 108 10.64 11.08 6.70
C GLY A 108 10.53 9.61 6.27
N LEU A 109 10.54 9.42 4.94
CA LEU A 109 10.30 8.14 4.29
C LEU A 109 11.35 7.07 4.64
N GLY A 110 12.64 7.42 4.56
CA GLY A 110 13.72 6.48 4.87
C GLY A 110 13.64 5.96 6.31
N HIS A 111 13.27 6.81 7.27
CA HIS A 111 13.05 6.40 8.66
C HIS A 111 11.83 5.48 8.80
N ALA A 112 10.76 5.73 8.05
CA ALA A 112 9.60 4.84 8.03
C ALA A 112 10.00 3.44 7.56
N VAL A 113 10.73 3.34 6.45
CA VAL A 113 11.25 2.06 5.94
C VAL A 113 12.17 1.38 6.96
N LEU A 114 13.05 2.15 7.62
CA LEU A 114 13.95 1.63 8.65
C LEU A 114 13.18 1.05 9.85
N CYS A 115 12.03 1.63 10.24
CA CYS A 115 11.19 1.06 11.31
C CYS A 115 10.71 -0.36 10.99
N ALA A 116 10.59 -0.72 9.72
CA ALA A 116 10.17 -2.06 9.29
C ALA A 116 11.32 -3.10 9.30
N SER A 117 12.55 -2.70 9.57
CA SER A 117 13.75 -3.54 9.41
C SER A 117 13.67 -4.89 10.14
N ALA A 118 13.09 -4.92 11.34
CA ALA A 118 12.93 -6.16 12.11
C ALA A 118 11.97 -7.17 11.45
N ALA A 119 10.93 -6.70 10.77
CA ALA A 119 9.99 -7.56 10.05
C ALA A 119 10.50 -7.95 8.65
N VAL A 120 11.24 -7.05 8.01
CA VAL A 120 11.87 -7.33 6.71
C VAL A 120 13.01 -8.32 6.85
N GLY A 121 13.87 -8.16 7.87
CA GLY A 121 15.09 -8.95 8.04
C GLY A 121 16.10 -8.66 6.92
N ASN A 122 16.75 -9.70 6.42
CA ASN A 122 17.74 -9.63 5.34
C ASN A 122 17.15 -10.09 4.00
N GLU A 123 15.86 -9.94 3.80
CA GLU A 123 15.18 -10.35 2.56
C GLU A 123 14.95 -9.16 1.63
N PRO A 124 14.93 -9.39 0.31
CA PRO A 124 14.49 -8.37 -0.62
C PRO A 124 13.01 -8.02 -0.38
N PHE A 125 12.68 -6.76 -0.52
CA PHE A 125 11.32 -6.26 -0.30
C PHE A 125 10.99 -5.11 -1.26
N ALA A 126 9.71 -4.90 -1.47
CA ALA A 126 9.19 -3.74 -2.18
C ALA A 126 8.84 -2.61 -1.20
N VAL A 127 8.90 -1.37 -1.67
CA VAL A 127 8.35 -0.20 -0.95
C VAL A 127 7.29 0.42 -1.85
N LEU A 128 6.04 0.47 -1.38
CA LEU A 128 4.94 1.07 -2.09
C LEU A 128 4.47 2.33 -1.36
N LEU A 129 4.24 3.40 -2.12
CA LEU A 129 3.72 4.65 -1.57
C LEU A 129 2.18 4.63 -1.69
N PRO A 130 1.44 4.84 -0.59
CA PRO A 130 -0.02 4.65 -0.56
C PRO A 130 -0.80 5.75 -1.30
N ASP A 131 -0.14 6.74 -1.86
CA ASP A 131 -0.69 7.84 -2.65
C ASP A 131 -0.22 7.81 -4.12
N VAL A 132 0.48 6.76 -4.53
CA VAL A 132 0.83 6.49 -5.92
C VAL A 132 -0.02 5.31 -6.37
N LEU A 133 -1.00 5.58 -7.20
CA LEU A 133 -1.85 4.57 -7.84
C LEU A 133 -1.37 4.40 -9.27
N VAL A 134 -1.00 3.18 -9.61
CA VAL A 134 -0.57 2.82 -10.96
C VAL A 134 -1.76 2.19 -11.67
N ASP A 135 -2.16 2.79 -12.78
CA ASP A 135 -3.22 2.23 -13.65
C ASP A 135 -2.61 1.16 -14.55
N CYS A 136 -3.35 0.09 -14.73
CA CYS A 136 -2.94 -1.02 -15.58
C CYS A 136 -4.14 -1.43 -16.43
N GLU A 137 -3.99 -1.44 -17.75
CA GLU A 137 -5.04 -1.88 -18.65
C GLU A 137 -5.31 -3.38 -18.48
N ASP A 138 -6.54 -3.80 -18.75
CA ASP A 138 -6.94 -5.20 -18.64
C ASP A 138 -6.06 -6.10 -19.51
N GLY A 139 -5.36 -7.02 -18.87
CA GLY A 139 -4.47 -8.00 -19.52
C GLY A 139 -3.00 -7.57 -19.63
N GLU A 140 -2.64 -6.41 -19.15
CA GLU A 140 -1.25 -5.99 -19.01
C GLU A 140 -0.62 -6.51 -17.71
N VAL A 141 0.71 -6.58 -17.68
CA VAL A 141 1.48 -6.92 -16.50
C VAL A 141 1.68 -5.66 -15.67
N HIS A 142 1.25 -5.68 -14.42
CA HIS A 142 1.48 -4.56 -13.50
C HIS A 142 2.95 -4.21 -13.35
N ASP A 143 3.27 -2.92 -13.30
CA ASP A 143 4.63 -2.42 -13.16
C ASP A 143 5.39 -3.04 -11.99
N LEU A 144 4.75 -3.22 -10.84
CA LEU A 144 5.36 -3.88 -9.69
C LEU A 144 5.75 -5.34 -10.00
N SER A 145 4.93 -6.07 -10.74
CA SER A 145 5.25 -7.45 -11.17
C SER A 145 6.47 -7.46 -12.07
N GLN A 146 6.56 -6.53 -13.02
CA GLN A 146 7.72 -6.40 -13.91
C GLN A 146 8.99 -6.01 -13.14
N MET A 147 8.89 -5.09 -12.17
CA MET A 147 10.01 -4.71 -11.30
C MET A 147 10.53 -5.90 -10.48
N ILE A 148 9.64 -6.74 -9.96
CA ILE A 148 10.00 -7.95 -9.21
C ILE A 148 10.70 -8.96 -10.13
N GLU A 149 10.23 -9.12 -11.36
CA GLU A 149 10.85 -9.98 -12.35
C GLU A 149 12.26 -9.48 -12.73
N ASN A 150 12.40 -8.19 -13.04
CA ASN A 150 13.68 -7.57 -13.34
C ASN A 150 14.67 -7.72 -12.16
N PHE A 151 14.21 -7.48 -10.93
CA PHE A 151 15.04 -7.71 -9.75
C PHE A 151 15.50 -9.17 -9.66
N THR A 152 14.65 -10.13 -9.98
CA THR A 152 14.96 -11.55 -9.91
C THR A 152 16.03 -11.93 -10.94
N GLN A 153 16.02 -11.29 -12.11
CA GLN A 153 16.99 -11.55 -13.19
C GLN A 153 18.33 -10.85 -12.95
N GLU A 154 18.29 -9.58 -12.51
CA GLU A 154 19.46 -8.71 -12.47
C GLU A 154 20.08 -8.60 -11.07
N SER A 155 19.32 -8.92 -10.01
CA SER A 155 19.70 -8.71 -8.60
C SER A 155 20.03 -7.24 -8.28
N ALA A 156 19.48 -6.31 -9.06
CA ALA A 156 19.66 -4.87 -8.91
C ALA A 156 18.39 -4.21 -8.36
N THR A 157 18.57 -3.22 -7.47
CA THR A 157 17.45 -2.44 -6.96
C THR A 157 16.71 -1.75 -8.09
N GLN A 158 15.39 -1.90 -8.13
CA GLN A 158 14.50 -1.28 -9.11
C GLN A 158 13.86 -0.04 -8.51
N VAL A 159 13.76 1.03 -9.30
CA VAL A 159 13.05 2.27 -8.92
C VAL A 159 12.13 2.65 -10.06
N MET A 160 10.85 2.76 -9.77
CA MET A 160 9.88 3.28 -10.73
C MET A 160 10.02 4.81 -10.83
N VAL A 161 10.10 5.32 -12.05
CA VAL A 161 10.22 6.75 -12.34
C VAL A 161 9.24 7.16 -13.43
N GLU A 162 8.79 8.40 -13.37
CA GLU A 162 7.88 8.99 -14.35
C GLU A 162 8.49 10.28 -14.92
N ARG A 163 8.23 10.57 -16.18
CA ARG A 163 8.56 11.87 -16.78
C ARG A 163 7.58 12.92 -16.31
N VAL A 164 8.13 13.98 -15.74
CA VAL A 164 7.36 15.16 -15.33
C VAL A 164 7.68 16.36 -16.23
N ALA A 165 6.76 17.33 -16.30
CA ALA A 165 7.00 18.58 -17.00
C ALA A 165 8.14 19.37 -16.35
N ASP A 166 8.91 20.12 -17.14
CA ASP A 166 10.08 20.90 -16.67
C ASP A 166 9.72 21.87 -15.54
N GLU A 167 8.53 22.44 -15.56
CA GLU A 167 8.00 23.33 -14.52
C GLU A 167 7.74 22.65 -13.17
N ASP A 168 7.60 21.34 -13.17
CA ASP A 168 7.30 20.53 -11.99
C ASP A 168 8.54 19.88 -11.37
N ILE A 169 9.69 19.89 -12.04
CA ILE A 169 10.94 19.26 -11.59
C ILE A 169 11.28 19.60 -10.14
N SER A 170 11.08 20.86 -9.72
CA SER A 170 11.39 21.31 -8.35
C SER A 170 10.51 20.67 -7.26
N LYS A 171 9.42 19.99 -7.63
CA LYS A 171 8.48 19.35 -6.70
C LYS A 171 8.84 17.89 -6.40
N TYR A 172 9.76 17.29 -7.17
CA TYR A 172 10.08 15.86 -7.13
C TYR A 172 11.57 15.60 -6.92
N GLY A 173 11.88 14.40 -6.48
CA GLY A 173 13.24 13.86 -6.55
C GLY A 173 13.56 13.47 -8.00
N ILE A 174 14.75 13.80 -8.46
CA ILE A 174 15.18 13.52 -9.83
C ILE A 174 16.13 12.34 -9.84
N ALA A 175 15.85 11.35 -10.70
CA ALA A 175 16.75 10.25 -10.98
C ALA A 175 17.66 10.63 -12.16
N ASP A 176 18.97 10.40 -12.02
CA ASP A 176 19.92 10.47 -13.11
C ASP A 176 19.93 9.10 -13.80
N CYS A 177 19.48 9.06 -15.06
CA CYS A 177 19.39 7.84 -15.87
C CYS A 177 20.52 7.75 -16.92
N SER A 178 21.61 8.53 -16.78
CA SER A 178 22.75 8.53 -17.67
C SER A 178 23.75 7.40 -17.40
#